data_0bb057571386e5a1de53132c75702293
#
_entry.id   0bb057571386e5a1de53132c75702293
#
_cell.length_a   1.000
_cell.length_b   1.000
_cell.length_c   1.000
_cell.angle_alpha   90.00
_cell.angle_beta   90.00
_cell.angle_gamma   90.00
#
_symmetry.space_group_name_H-M   'P 1'
#
loop_
_entity.id
_entity.type
_entity.pdbx_description
1 polymer ?
#
loop_
_entity_poly.entity_id
_entity_poly.type
_entity_poly.pdbx_seq_one_letter_code
_entity_poly.pdbx_strand_id
1 'polypeptide(L)'
;QLLVRMSLDSEGHVNIGMSTAFAYLVLPQIMFYAMFAVFMAILNTKGVFKPGAWAPVVNNVVTLAVLGLYMFLPRDTKLQPTDNVTVTDPHVLLLGLGTTAGVVMQALIMVPYLRKAGINLRPLWGIDERLKSFGGMAIAIVVYVAISQVGWLLNNRIASDTWEVAPTIYMQAWQLLQMPYGVIGVTLLTAVMPRLSRNAAEGDDKAVAVSYTHLRAHETDSYL
;
A
#
# COMPACT_ATOMS: atom_id res chain seq x y z
N GLN A 1 3.36 -14.04 14.19
CA GLN A 1 4.42 -15.06 14.19
C GLN A 1 4.31 -16.00 12.99
N LEU A 2 3.13 -16.59 12.72
CA LEU A 2 2.96 -17.55 11.62
C LEU A 2 3.35 -16.93 10.26
N LEU A 3 2.83 -15.75 9.93
CA LEU A 3 3.13 -15.05 8.67
C LEU A 3 4.62 -14.73 8.52
N VAL A 4 5.27 -14.28 9.61
CA VAL A 4 6.70 -13.98 9.60
C VAL A 4 7.53 -15.24 9.34
N ARG A 5 7.16 -16.37 9.98
CA ARG A 5 7.82 -17.66 9.76
C ARG A 5 7.56 -18.28 8.38
N MET A 6 6.41 -17.98 7.78
CA MET A 6 6.10 -18.46 6.43
C MET A 6 6.79 -17.65 5.33
N SER A 7 7.08 -16.35 5.59
CA SER A 7 7.66 -15.44 4.60
C SER A 7 9.18 -15.31 4.67
N LEU A 8 9.78 -15.77 5.78
CA LEU A 8 11.21 -15.66 6.01
C LEU A 8 11.82 -17.05 6.25
N ASP A 9 13.08 -17.20 5.84
CA ASP A 9 13.83 -18.43 6.06
C ASP A 9 14.04 -18.71 7.55
N SER A 10 13.89 -19.99 7.94
CA SER A 10 14.10 -20.45 9.32
C SER A 10 15.55 -20.86 9.61
N GLU A 11 16.46 -20.81 8.62
CA GLU A 11 17.85 -21.29 8.76
C GLU A 11 18.83 -20.29 9.38
N GLY A 12 18.34 -19.20 9.98
CA GLY A 12 19.16 -18.30 10.80
C GLY A 12 19.70 -17.05 10.11
N HIS A 13 19.37 -16.81 8.85
CA HIS A 13 19.77 -15.60 8.12
C HIS A 13 18.92 -14.36 8.47
N VAL A 14 17.74 -14.55 9.05
CA VAL A 14 16.82 -13.45 9.39
C VAL A 14 16.45 -13.48 10.86
N ASN A 15 16.54 -12.33 11.53
CA ASN A 15 16.13 -12.18 12.93
C ASN A 15 14.60 -12.20 13.05
N ILE A 16 14.02 -13.38 13.26
CA ILE A 16 12.57 -13.60 13.42
C ILE A 16 12.02 -12.84 14.63
N GLY A 17 12.78 -12.72 15.72
CA GLY A 17 12.38 -11.96 16.90
C GLY A 17 12.15 -10.50 16.60
N MET A 18 13.12 -9.85 15.98
CA MET A 18 13.04 -8.45 15.55
C MET A 18 11.92 -8.24 14.54
N SER A 19 11.83 -9.09 13.52
CA SER A 19 10.76 -9.03 12.49
C SER A 19 9.37 -9.16 13.11
N THR A 20 9.20 -10.04 14.11
CA THR A 20 7.94 -10.21 14.81
C THR A 20 7.61 -8.99 15.67
N ALA A 21 8.59 -8.39 16.36
CA ALA A 21 8.40 -7.19 17.16
C ALA A 21 7.92 -6.00 16.29
N PHE A 22 8.57 -5.78 15.15
CA PHE A 22 8.12 -4.78 14.19
C PHE A 22 6.74 -5.08 13.62
N ALA A 23 6.44 -6.34 13.28
CA ALA A 23 5.15 -6.73 12.76
C ALA A 23 4.00 -6.36 13.70
N TYR A 24 4.15 -6.55 15.01
CA TYR A 24 3.12 -6.15 15.99
C TYR A 24 2.85 -4.64 16.00
N LEU A 25 3.86 -3.82 15.79
CA LEU A 25 3.74 -2.36 15.80
C LEU A 25 3.23 -1.80 14.45
N VAL A 26 3.54 -2.49 13.36
CA VAL A 26 3.23 -2.05 12.00
C VAL A 26 1.89 -2.61 11.49
N LEU A 27 1.46 -3.81 11.90
CA LEU A 27 0.19 -4.40 11.46
C LEU A 27 -1.04 -3.49 11.70
N PRO A 28 -1.18 -2.76 12.82
CA PRO A 28 -2.33 -1.88 13.04
C PRO A 28 -2.49 -0.78 11.98
N GLN A 29 -1.42 -0.39 11.28
CA GLN A 29 -1.49 0.64 10.23
C GLN A 29 -2.34 0.22 9.03
N ILE A 30 -2.56 -1.09 8.82
CA ILE A 30 -3.43 -1.61 7.74
C ILE A 30 -4.84 -1.01 7.83
N MET A 31 -5.36 -0.88 9.06
CA MET A 31 -6.67 -0.25 9.29
C MET A 31 -6.67 1.21 8.83
N PHE A 32 -5.62 1.96 9.11
CA PHE A 32 -5.51 3.37 8.72
C PHE A 32 -5.29 3.56 7.22
N TYR A 33 -4.59 2.64 6.55
CA TYR A 33 -4.53 2.60 5.09
C TYR A 33 -5.90 2.36 4.46
N ALA A 34 -6.68 1.42 5.02
CA ALA A 34 -8.04 1.17 4.56
C ALA A 34 -8.94 2.41 4.77
N MET A 35 -8.85 3.06 5.94
CA MET A 35 -9.56 4.31 6.21
C MET A 35 -9.16 5.41 5.23
N PHE A 36 -7.87 5.60 4.97
CA PHE A 36 -7.38 6.56 3.99
C PHE A 36 -7.97 6.29 2.60
N ALA A 37 -7.94 5.03 2.13
CA ALA A 37 -8.48 4.64 0.83
C ALA A 37 -9.98 4.96 0.70
N VAL A 38 -10.78 4.65 1.74
CA VAL A 38 -12.21 4.98 1.79
C VAL A 38 -12.42 6.50 1.80
N PHE A 39 -11.71 7.24 2.62
CA PHE A 39 -11.82 8.70 2.69
C PHE A 39 -11.46 9.37 1.37
N MET A 40 -10.39 8.89 0.72
CA MET A 40 -9.97 9.36 -0.59
C MET A 40 -11.07 9.09 -1.65
N ALA A 41 -11.62 7.88 -1.67
CA ALA A 41 -12.71 7.52 -2.59
C ALA A 41 -13.92 8.46 -2.40
N ILE A 42 -14.35 8.69 -1.16
CA ILE A 42 -15.48 9.58 -0.84
C ILE A 42 -15.19 11.03 -1.27
N LEU A 43 -14.01 11.56 -1.00
CA LEU A 43 -13.64 12.93 -1.42
C LEU A 43 -13.57 13.06 -2.94
N ASN A 44 -13.07 12.05 -3.63
CA ASN A 44 -13.01 12.01 -5.09
C ASN A 44 -14.40 12.06 -5.72
N THR A 45 -15.41 11.39 -5.16
CA THR A 45 -16.82 11.50 -5.63
C THR A 45 -17.40 12.90 -5.44
N LYS A 46 -16.85 13.69 -4.52
CA LYS A 46 -17.21 15.11 -4.30
C LYS A 46 -16.35 16.08 -5.09
N GLY A 47 -15.45 15.60 -5.96
CA GLY A 47 -14.55 16.44 -6.74
C GLY A 47 -13.40 17.07 -5.93
N VAL A 48 -13.14 16.58 -4.71
CA VAL A 48 -12.10 17.11 -3.81
C VAL A 48 -10.88 16.19 -3.86
N PHE A 49 -9.96 16.44 -4.79
CA PHE A 49 -8.79 15.57 -5.04
C PHE A 49 -7.54 15.96 -4.25
N LYS A 50 -7.39 17.24 -3.90
CA LYS A 50 -6.17 17.78 -3.25
C LYS A 50 -5.76 17.01 -1.98
N PRO A 51 -6.64 16.69 -1.02
CA PRO A 51 -6.23 16.04 0.21
C PRO A 51 -5.65 14.64 -0.04
N GLY A 52 -6.24 13.88 -0.99
CA GLY A 52 -5.75 12.56 -1.36
C GLY A 52 -4.34 12.57 -1.95
N ALA A 53 -4.01 13.60 -2.72
CA ALA A 53 -2.67 13.77 -3.30
C ALA A 53 -1.62 14.16 -2.24
N TRP A 54 -1.99 14.99 -1.25
CA TRP A 54 -1.05 15.48 -0.23
C TRP A 54 -0.88 14.56 0.98
N ALA A 55 -1.87 13.74 1.28
CA ALA A 55 -1.83 12.88 2.46
C ALA A 55 -0.63 11.91 2.49
N PRO A 56 -0.21 11.26 1.38
CA PRO A 56 1.01 10.45 1.35
C PRO A 56 2.28 11.26 1.62
N VAL A 57 2.32 12.55 1.21
CA VAL A 57 3.46 13.43 1.50
C VAL A 57 3.60 13.63 3.01
N VAL A 58 2.48 13.82 3.73
CA VAL A 58 2.49 13.95 5.19
C VAL A 58 3.05 12.69 5.84
N ASN A 59 2.65 11.51 5.38
CA ASN A 59 3.23 10.24 5.86
C ASN A 59 4.76 10.22 5.67
N ASN A 60 5.24 10.58 4.47
CA ASN A 60 6.68 10.59 4.18
C ASN A 60 7.42 11.60 5.07
N VAL A 61 6.87 12.80 5.30
CA VAL A 61 7.46 13.80 6.19
C VAL A 61 7.58 13.27 7.62
N VAL A 62 6.52 12.63 8.15
CA VAL A 62 6.55 12.03 9.49
C VAL A 62 7.59 10.91 9.56
N THR A 63 7.64 10.04 8.56
CA THR A 63 8.61 8.94 8.49
C THR A 63 10.05 9.47 8.45
N LEU A 64 10.32 10.50 7.64
CA LEU A 64 11.63 11.14 7.59
C LEU A 64 12.00 11.81 8.91
N ALA A 65 11.05 12.45 9.60
CA ALA A 65 11.27 13.02 10.92
C ALA A 65 11.63 11.94 11.96
N VAL A 66 10.92 10.79 11.92
CA VAL A 66 11.22 9.65 12.81
C VAL A 66 12.60 9.07 12.53
N LEU A 67 12.97 8.89 11.25
CA LEU A 67 14.29 8.43 10.87
C LEU A 67 15.39 9.43 11.24
N GLY A 68 15.12 10.73 11.07
CA GLY A 68 16.01 11.79 11.54
C GLY A 68 16.22 11.73 13.06
N LEU A 69 15.12 11.58 13.81
CA LEU A 69 15.21 11.43 15.27
C LEU A 69 16.02 10.18 15.66
N TYR A 70 15.82 9.07 14.97
CA TYR A 70 16.60 7.85 15.18
C TYR A 70 18.10 8.05 14.91
N MET A 71 18.47 8.87 13.94
CA MET A 71 19.87 9.19 13.62
C MET A 71 20.60 9.95 14.75
N PHE A 72 19.86 10.75 15.54
CA PHE A 72 20.40 11.48 16.68
C PHE A 72 20.59 10.61 17.92
N LEU A 73 20.08 9.38 17.95
CA LEU A 73 20.35 8.44 19.03
C LEU A 73 21.82 8.00 19.04
N PRO A 74 22.43 7.74 20.21
CA PRO A 74 23.80 7.28 20.33
C PRO A 74 24.05 6.02 19.49
N ARG A 75 25.23 5.92 18.88
CA ARG A 75 25.57 4.79 17.98
C ARG A 75 25.56 3.44 18.71
N ASP A 76 26.00 3.45 19.97
CA ASP A 76 26.11 2.24 20.81
C ASP A 76 24.76 1.60 21.17
N THR A 77 23.67 2.34 20.93
CA THR A 77 22.30 1.88 21.22
C THR A 77 21.49 1.58 19.96
N LYS A 78 22.04 1.77 18.75
CA LYS A 78 21.32 1.48 17.51
C LYS A 78 21.15 -0.02 17.31
N LEU A 79 19.94 -0.39 16.85
CA LEU A 79 19.59 -1.78 16.55
C LEU A 79 20.55 -2.38 15.53
N GLN A 80 21.04 -3.57 15.84
CA GLN A 80 21.81 -4.42 14.94
C GLN A 80 20.97 -5.60 14.46
N PRO A 81 21.21 -6.14 13.27
CA PRO A 81 20.43 -7.27 12.76
C PRO A 81 20.45 -8.50 13.67
N THR A 82 21.50 -8.65 14.48
CA THR A 82 21.70 -9.79 15.41
C THR A 82 21.13 -9.57 16.79
N ASP A 83 20.58 -8.38 17.11
CA ASP A 83 20.09 -8.06 18.44
C ASP A 83 18.83 -8.85 18.79
N ASN A 84 18.79 -9.39 20.00
CA ASN A 84 17.58 -9.95 20.59
C ASN A 84 16.73 -8.80 21.14
N VAL A 85 15.80 -8.31 20.30
CA VAL A 85 14.93 -7.22 20.69
C VAL A 85 13.51 -7.68 21.02
N THR A 86 12.88 -6.95 21.92
CA THR A 86 11.46 -7.14 22.28
C THR A 86 10.63 -5.98 21.74
N VAL A 87 9.30 -6.16 21.69
CA VAL A 87 8.35 -5.11 21.28
C VAL A 87 8.48 -3.84 22.14
N THR A 88 8.95 -3.97 23.39
CA THR A 88 9.12 -2.87 24.34
C THR A 88 10.44 -2.14 24.21
N ASP A 89 11.33 -2.58 23.32
CA ASP A 89 12.59 -1.88 23.08
C ASP A 89 12.34 -0.45 22.57
N PRO A 90 12.95 0.59 23.16
CA PRO A 90 12.71 1.98 22.77
C PRO A 90 13.00 2.27 21.29
N HIS A 91 13.98 1.60 20.70
CA HIS A 91 14.35 1.78 19.29
C HIS A 91 13.32 1.13 18.37
N VAL A 92 12.84 -0.06 18.73
CA VAL A 92 11.75 -0.76 18.01
C VAL A 92 10.47 0.04 18.11
N LEU A 93 10.14 0.56 19.29
CA LEU A 93 9.00 1.44 19.51
C LEU A 93 9.09 2.72 18.67
N LEU A 94 10.25 3.40 18.70
CA LEU A 94 10.43 4.63 17.93
C LEU A 94 10.22 4.41 16.43
N LEU A 95 10.83 3.39 15.87
CA LEU A 95 10.70 3.09 14.44
C LEU A 95 9.32 2.52 14.08
N GLY A 96 8.82 1.55 14.84
CA GLY A 96 7.55 0.89 14.57
C GLY A 96 6.34 1.79 14.78
N LEU A 97 6.26 2.47 15.94
CA LEU A 97 5.18 3.43 16.19
C LEU A 97 5.34 4.71 15.38
N GLY A 98 6.57 5.15 15.12
CA GLY A 98 6.84 6.33 14.32
C GLY A 98 6.35 6.16 12.88
N THR A 99 6.64 5.04 12.24
CA THR A 99 6.13 4.73 10.89
C THR A 99 4.61 4.58 10.90
N THR A 100 4.05 3.93 11.91
CA THR A 100 2.59 3.81 12.09
C THR A 100 1.94 5.18 12.30
N ALA A 101 2.56 6.08 13.06
CA ALA A 101 2.08 7.44 13.24
C ALA A 101 2.00 8.23 11.93
N GLY A 102 2.93 8.01 11.00
CA GLY A 102 2.87 8.59 9.66
C GLY A 102 1.59 8.20 8.92
N VAL A 103 1.23 6.92 8.94
CA VAL A 103 0.01 6.40 8.30
C VAL A 103 -1.26 6.89 9.02
N VAL A 104 -1.23 6.96 10.35
CA VAL A 104 -2.32 7.55 11.14
C VAL A 104 -2.54 9.01 10.74
N MET A 105 -1.48 9.81 10.66
CA MET A 105 -1.55 11.21 10.24
C MET A 105 -2.06 11.34 8.81
N GLN A 106 -1.63 10.46 7.90
CA GLN A 106 -2.14 10.39 6.53
C GLN A 106 -3.67 10.22 6.48
N ALA A 107 -4.22 9.33 7.30
CA ALA A 107 -5.66 9.13 7.37
C ALA A 107 -6.37 10.31 8.07
N LEU A 108 -5.83 10.81 9.18
CA LEU A 108 -6.45 11.86 9.98
C LEU A 108 -6.52 13.21 9.24
N ILE A 109 -5.53 13.55 8.42
CA ILE A 109 -5.54 14.80 7.65
C ILE A 109 -6.73 14.87 6.68
N MET A 110 -7.34 13.74 6.31
CA MET A 110 -8.51 13.69 5.44
C MET A 110 -9.80 14.11 6.16
N VAL A 111 -9.87 13.94 7.49
CA VAL A 111 -11.10 14.17 8.29
C VAL A 111 -11.63 15.60 8.19
N PRO A 112 -10.83 16.67 8.32
CA PRO A 112 -11.34 18.02 8.17
C PRO A 112 -11.89 18.31 6.78
N TYR A 113 -11.34 17.71 5.74
CA TYR A 113 -11.84 17.86 4.36
C TYR A 113 -13.17 17.13 4.15
N LEU A 114 -13.35 15.95 4.77
CA LEU A 114 -14.62 15.24 4.78
C LEU A 114 -15.71 16.07 5.46
N ARG A 115 -15.41 16.66 6.62
CA ARG A 115 -16.34 17.54 7.32
C ARG A 115 -16.70 18.78 6.48
N LYS A 116 -15.73 19.41 5.82
CA LYS A 116 -15.96 20.54 4.92
C LYS A 116 -16.80 20.14 3.68
N ALA A 117 -16.70 18.91 3.22
CA ALA A 117 -17.50 18.35 2.15
C ALA A 117 -18.92 17.94 2.60
N GLY A 118 -19.31 18.24 3.85
CA GLY A 118 -20.63 17.93 4.41
C GLY A 118 -20.83 16.47 4.79
N ILE A 119 -19.74 15.71 4.95
CA ILE A 119 -19.81 14.29 5.28
C ILE A 119 -19.64 14.12 6.79
N ASN A 120 -20.69 13.61 7.43
CA ASN A 120 -20.67 13.23 8.83
C ASN A 120 -20.21 11.77 8.95
N LEU A 121 -19.00 11.57 9.48
CA LEU A 121 -18.47 10.24 9.78
C LEU A 121 -19.24 9.69 11.01
N ARG A 122 -20.25 8.91 10.76
CA ARG A 122 -20.93 8.12 11.81
C ARG A 122 -20.69 6.64 11.52
N PRO A 123 -20.11 5.88 12.43
CA PRO A 123 -19.99 4.44 12.25
C PRO A 123 -21.40 3.83 12.26
N LEU A 124 -21.79 3.27 11.14
CA LEU A 124 -23.03 2.51 11.00
C LEU A 124 -22.66 1.03 11.00
N TRP A 125 -23.17 0.29 11.94
CA TRP A 125 -23.01 -1.15 12.01
C TRP A 125 -24.23 -1.80 11.39
N GLY A 126 -24.02 -2.61 10.34
CA GLY A 126 -25.09 -3.33 9.66
C GLY A 126 -24.67 -3.76 8.26
N ILE A 127 -25.30 -4.80 7.76
CA ILE A 127 -25.14 -5.28 6.38
C ILE A 127 -26.36 -4.79 5.61
N ASP A 128 -26.17 -3.77 4.77
CA ASP A 128 -27.17 -3.26 3.86
C ASP A 128 -27.22 -4.08 2.56
N GLU A 129 -28.35 -4.08 1.86
CA GLU A 129 -28.54 -4.72 0.54
C GLU A 129 -27.50 -4.24 -0.50
N ARG A 130 -27.11 -2.98 -0.43
CA ARG A 130 -26.04 -2.41 -1.26
C ARG A 130 -24.70 -3.08 -0.98
N LEU A 131 -24.39 -3.36 0.28
CA LEU A 131 -23.16 -4.05 0.68
C LEU A 131 -23.16 -5.50 0.18
N LYS A 132 -24.32 -6.17 0.16
CA LYS A 132 -24.46 -7.51 -0.41
C LYS A 132 -24.19 -7.53 -1.92
N SER A 133 -24.63 -6.54 -2.67
CA SER A 133 -24.38 -6.47 -4.11
C SER A 133 -22.90 -6.34 -4.46
N PHE A 134 -22.11 -5.71 -3.59
CA PHE A 134 -20.65 -5.64 -3.72
C PHE A 134 -19.93 -6.91 -3.23
N GLY A 135 -20.62 -7.79 -2.50
CA GLY A 135 -20.01 -8.97 -1.88
C GLY A 135 -19.36 -9.92 -2.88
N GLY A 136 -20.00 -10.17 -4.03
CA GLY A 136 -19.43 -11.01 -5.09
C GLY A 136 -18.14 -10.43 -5.68
N MET A 137 -18.12 -9.14 -5.95
CA MET A 137 -16.94 -8.43 -6.44
C MET A 137 -15.83 -8.42 -5.38
N ALA A 138 -16.17 -8.18 -4.12
CA ALA A 138 -15.21 -8.19 -3.02
C ALA A 138 -14.56 -9.57 -2.85
N ILE A 139 -15.33 -10.66 -2.94
CA ILE A 139 -14.80 -12.03 -2.89
C ILE A 139 -13.82 -12.27 -4.05
N ALA A 140 -14.17 -11.88 -5.28
CA ALA A 140 -13.28 -12.04 -6.43
C ALA A 140 -11.95 -11.29 -6.24
N ILE A 141 -12.01 -10.05 -5.72
CA ILE A 141 -10.81 -9.26 -5.42
C ILE A 141 -9.98 -9.94 -4.32
N VAL A 142 -10.62 -10.44 -3.25
CA VAL A 142 -9.91 -11.14 -2.16
C VAL A 142 -9.23 -12.39 -2.68
N VAL A 143 -9.89 -13.20 -3.52
CA VAL A 143 -9.29 -14.39 -4.13
C VAL A 143 -8.11 -14.02 -5.02
N TYR A 144 -8.26 -13.00 -5.87
CA TYR A 144 -7.16 -12.49 -6.70
C TYR A 144 -5.97 -12.05 -5.87
N VAL A 145 -6.20 -11.25 -4.82
CA VAL A 145 -5.14 -10.79 -3.91
C VAL A 145 -4.49 -11.97 -3.20
N ALA A 146 -5.27 -12.95 -2.72
CA ALA A 146 -4.73 -14.12 -2.04
C ALA A 146 -3.79 -14.94 -2.96
N ILE A 147 -4.19 -15.16 -4.21
CA ILE A 147 -3.34 -15.86 -5.20
C ILE A 147 -2.07 -15.06 -5.48
N SER A 148 -2.18 -13.74 -5.66
CA SER A 148 -1.03 -12.85 -5.87
C SER A 148 -0.07 -12.85 -4.69
N GLN A 149 -0.60 -12.92 -3.46
CA GLN A 149 0.22 -13.01 -2.24
C GLN A 149 1.00 -14.32 -2.14
N VAL A 150 0.45 -15.43 -2.62
CA VAL A 150 1.20 -16.70 -2.67
C VAL A 150 2.42 -16.56 -3.58
N GLY A 151 2.27 -15.96 -4.77
CA GLY A 151 3.39 -15.71 -5.67
C GLY A 151 4.46 -14.80 -5.02
N TRP A 152 4.01 -13.73 -4.34
CA TRP A 152 4.92 -12.83 -3.64
C TRP A 152 5.67 -13.51 -2.47
N LEU A 153 4.98 -14.35 -1.69
CA LEU A 153 5.59 -15.12 -0.60
C LEU A 153 6.65 -16.09 -1.13
N LEU A 154 6.37 -16.78 -2.24
CA LEU A 154 7.32 -17.70 -2.87
C LEU A 154 8.58 -16.96 -3.34
N ASN A 155 8.40 -15.83 -4.05
CA ASN A 155 9.53 -15.01 -4.48
C ASN A 155 10.38 -14.51 -3.30
N ASN A 156 9.73 -14.04 -2.26
CA ASN A 156 10.43 -13.52 -1.07
C ASN A 156 11.18 -14.64 -0.34
N ARG A 157 10.61 -15.84 -0.26
CA ARG A 157 11.24 -17.00 0.34
C ARG A 157 12.47 -17.44 -0.45
N ILE A 158 12.34 -17.63 -1.76
CA ILE A 158 13.46 -18.00 -2.64
C ILE A 158 14.59 -16.95 -2.56
N ALA A 159 14.24 -15.67 -2.54
CA ALA A 159 15.23 -14.61 -2.42
C ALA A 159 15.95 -14.67 -1.06
N SER A 160 15.22 -14.90 0.05
CA SER A 160 15.80 -14.96 1.39
C SER A 160 16.72 -16.19 1.58
N ASP A 161 16.40 -17.33 0.92
CA ASP A 161 17.26 -18.51 0.93
C ASP A 161 18.60 -18.30 0.22
N THR A 162 18.65 -17.33 -0.68
CA THR A 162 19.86 -17.07 -1.49
C THR A 162 20.84 -16.15 -0.76
N TRP A 163 20.37 -15.08 -0.17
CA TRP A 163 21.18 -14.09 0.55
C TRP A 163 20.28 -13.18 1.40
N GLU A 164 20.79 -12.82 2.60
CA GLU A 164 20.04 -12.02 3.61
C GLU A 164 19.44 -10.70 3.06
N VAL A 165 20.18 -10.01 2.17
CA VAL A 165 19.73 -8.74 1.57
C VAL A 165 19.02 -8.89 0.21
N ALA A 166 18.93 -10.09 -0.34
CA ALA A 166 18.35 -10.32 -1.67
C ALA A 166 16.87 -9.89 -1.75
N PRO A 167 15.99 -10.12 -0.76
CA PRO A 167 14.60 -9.61 -0.78
C PRO A 167 14.55 -8.08 -0.88
N THR A 168 15.43 -7.39 -0.16
CA THR A 168 15.49 -5.92 -0.17
C THR A 168 15.94 -5.38 -1.52
N ILE A 169 16.97 -5.98 -2.12
CA ILE A 169 17.46 -5.62 -3.46
C ILE A 169 16.37 -5.84 -4.50
N TYR A 170 15.70 -6.98 -4.45
CA TYR A 170 14.59 -7.30 -5.34
C TYR A 170 13.44 -6.28 -5.24
N MET A 171 13.04 -5.93 -4.01
CA MET A 171 12.00 -4.92 -3.79
C MET A 171 12.39 -3.54 -4.30
N GLN A 172 13.64 -3.12 -4.10
CA GLN A 172 14.11 -1.82 -4.61
C GLN A 172 14.18 -1.80 -6.14
N ALA A 173 14.66 -2.86 -6.77
CA ALA A 173 14.66 -2.99 -8.21
C ALA A 173 13.23 -2.96 -8.78
N TRP A 174 12.30 -3.65 -8.12
CA TRP A 174 10.88 -3.61 -8.47
C TRP A 174 10.29 -2.20 -8.33
N GLN A 175 10.60 -1.47 -7.26
CA GLN A 175 10.15 -0.09 -7.09
C GLN A 175 10.67 0.85 -8.18
N LEU A 176 11.93 0.72 -8.58
CA LEU A 176 12.50 1.50 -9.67
C LEU A 176 11.78 1.22 -11.01
N LEU A 177 11.44 -0.03 -11.28
CA LEU A 177 10.65 -0.40 -12.45
C LEU A 177 9.23 0.17 -12.40
N GLN A 178 8.63 0.19 -11.22
CA GLN A 178 7.26 0.70 -11.01
C GLN A 178 7.14 2.22 -11.18
N MET A 179 8.20 3.00 -11.03
CA MET A 179 8.15 4.46 -11.19
C MET A 179 7.77 4.86 -12.63
N PRO A 180 8.52 4.46 -13.69
CA PRO A 180 8.12 4.77 -15.07
C PRO A 180 6.76 4.15 -15.43
N TYR A 181 6.54 2.91 -15.02
CA TYR A 181 5.26 2.23 -15.24
C TYR A 181 4.08 2.98 -14.62
N GLY A 182 4.20 3.45 -13.37
CA GLY A 182 3.18 4.23 -12.69
C GLY A 182 2.89 5.56 -13.40
N VAL A 183 3.92 6.29 -13.79
CA VAL A 183 3.76 7.58 -14.48
C VAL A 183 3.09 7.38 -15.84
N ILE A 184 3.59 6.47 -16.65
CA ILE A 184 3.08 6.22 -18.02
C ILE A 184 1.70 5.55 -17.95
N GLY A 185 1.56 4.47 -17.19
CA GLY A 185 0.32 3.70 -17.10
C GLY A 185 -0.84 4.50 -16.51
N VAL A 186 -0.61 5.23 -15.41
CA VAL A 186 -1.67 6.07 -14.80
C VAL A 186 -2.05 7.22 -15.72
N THR A 187 -1.09 7.83 -16.42
CA THR A 187 -1.38 8.93 -17.35
C THR A 187 -2.22 8.43 -18.53
N LEU A 188 -1.87 7.30 -19.12
CA LEU A 188 -2.64 6.68 -20.21
C LEU A 188 -4.03 6.28 -19.76
N LEU A 189 -4.14 5.60 -18.61
CA LEU A 189 -5.44 5.22 -18.03
C LEU A 189 -6.33 6.43 -17.78
N THR A 190 -5.82 7.48 -17.14
CA THR A 190 -6.61 8.68 -16.84
C THR A 190 -7.05 9.42 -18.11
N ALA A 191 -6.27 9.37 -19.17
CA ALA A 191 -6.63 9.96 -20.47
C ALA A 191 -7.69 9.15 -21.23
N VAL A 192 -7.65 7.83 -21.18
CA VAL A 192 -8.49 6.93 -21.98
C VAL A 192 -9.75 6.47 -21.26
N MET A 193 -9.71 6.29 -19.92
CA MET A 193 -10.84 5.78 -19.15
C MET A 193 -12.14 6.60 -19.30
N PRO A 194 -12.14 7.96 -19.33
CA PRO A 194 -13.37 8.71 -19.52
C PRO A 194 -14.03 8.45 -20.88
N ARG A 195 -13.23 8.23 -21.93
CA ARG A 195 -13.71 7.88 -23.28
C ARG A 195 -14.29 6.46 -23.31
N LEU A 196 -13.54 5.50 -22.75
CA LEU A 196 -13.98 4.10 -22.64
C LEU A 196 -15.29 3.99 -21.88
N SER A 197 -15.39 4.64 -20.74
CA SER A 197 -16.60 4.61 -19.90
C SER A 197 -17.81 5.23 -20.59
N ARG A 198 -17.61 6.33 -21.36
CA ARG A 198 -18.68 6.97 -22.13
C ARG A 198 -19.17 6.07 -23.24
N ASN A 199 -18.24 5.55 -24.08
CA ASN A 199 -18.58 4.68 -25.19
C ASN A 199 -19.28 3.39 -24.72
N ALA A 200 -18.84 2.82 -23.58
CA ALA A 200 -19.50 1.68 -22.97
C ALA A 200 -20.93 2.02 -22.47
N ALA A 201 -21.12 3.20 -21.90
CA ALA A 201 -22.46 3.66 -21.45
C ALA A 201 -23.41 3.95 -22.64
N GLU A 202 -22.88 4.36 -23.77
CA GLU A 202 -23.63 4.58 -25.03
C GLU A 202 -23.87 3.29 -25.83
N GLY A 203 -23.30 2.15 -25.40
CA GLY A 203 -23.44 0.84 -26.06
C GLY A 203 -22.65 0.74 -27.37
N ASP A 204 -21.67 1.61 -27.61
CA ASP A 204 -20.81 1.57 -28.78
C ASP A 204 -19.62 0.64 -28.56
N ASP A 205 -19.87 -0.67 -28.68
CA ASP A 205 -18.87 -1.72 -28.51
C ASP A 205 -17.70 -1.59 -29.52
N LYS A 206 -17.93 -1.00 -30.71
CA LYS A 206 -16.87 -0.78 -31.70
C LYS A 206 -15.90 0.30 -31.22
N ALA A 207 -16.40 1.43 -30.73
CA ALA A 207 -15.57 2.50 -30.20
C ALA A 207 -14.82 2.06 -28.94
N VAL A 208 -15.41 1.20 -28.10
CA VAL A 208 -14.74 0.58 -26.96
C VAL A 208 -13.59 -0.32 -27.44
N ALA A 209 -13.83 -1.20 -28.43
CA ALA A 209 -12.83 -2.10 -28.99
C ALA A 209 -11.66 -1.34 -29.63
N VAL A 210 -11.94 -0.28 -30.37
CA VAL A 210 -10.91 0.58 -30.98
C VAL A 210 -10.05 1.25 -29.91
N SER A 211 -10.69 1.84 -28.89
CA SER A 211 -9.98 2.50 -27.80
C SER A 211 -9.11 1.53 -27.02
N TYR A 212 -9.60 0.30 -26.77
CA TYR A 212 -8.85 -0.76 -26.12
C TYR A 212 -7.67 -1.25 -26.96
N THR A 213 -7.85 -1.40 -28.28
CA THR A 213 -6.80 -1.85 -29.21
C THR A 213 -5.67 -0.83 -29.30
N HIS A 214 -6.01 0.47 -29.34
CA HIS A 214 -5.01 1.53 -29.29
C HIS A 214 -4.21 1.53 -27.98
N LEU A 215 -4.87 1.32 -26.86
CA LEU A 215 -4.20 1.23 -25.55
C LEU A 215 -3.22 0.05 -25.53
N ARG A 216 -3.66 -1.12 -26.02
CA ARG A 216 -2.85 -2.34 -26.09
C ARG A 216 -1.68 -2.23 -27.06
N ALA A 217 -1.82 -1.50 -28.17
CA ALA A 217 -0.72 -1.24 -29.10
C ALA A 217 0.41 -0.44 -28.41
N HIS A 218 0.06 0.56 -27.61
CA HIS A 218 1.05 1.31 -26.83
C HIS A 218 1.71 0.49 -25.71
N GLU A 219 1.01 -0.50 -25.15
CA GLU A 219 1.62 -1.43 -24.19
C GLU A 219 2.59 -2.39 -24.89
N THR A 220 2.26 -2.87 -26.08
CA THR A 220 3.10 -3.86 -26.80
C THR A 220 4.39 -3.23 -27.32
N ASP A 221 4.36 -1.97 -27.75
CA ASP A 221 5.56 -1.23 -28.16
C ASP A 221 6.52 -0.94 -26.98
N SER A 222 6.05 -1.06 -25.74
CA SER A 222 6.87 -0.88 -24.53
C SER A 222 7.64 -2.14 -24.12
N TYR A 223 7.39 -3.29 -24.77
CA TYR A 223 8.07 -4.57 -24.51
C TYR A 223 9.13 -4.91 -25.59
N LEU A 224 9.38 -4.04 -26.57
CA LEU A 224 10.43 -4.13 -27.57
C LEU A 224 11.56 -3.14 -27.25
#